data_e2d36bc3bb308dc333c8bff2b360fa92
#
_entry.id   e2d36bc3bb308dc333c8bff2b360fa92
#
_cell.length_a   1.000
_cell.length_b   1.000
_cell.length_c   1.000
_cell.angle_alpha   90.00
_cell.angle_beta   90.00
_cell.angle_gamma   90.00
#
_symmetry.space_group_name_H-M   'P 1'
#
loop_
_entity.id
_entity.type
_entity.pdbx_description
1 polymer ?
#
loop_
_entity_poly.entity_id
_entity_poly.type
_entity_poly.pdbx_seq_one_letter_code
_entity_poly.pdbx_strand_id
1 'polypeptide(L)'
;MSDPRAEARQASRLTAPASARVRYAIVPVPRLSLQTVARLSGVHPDLIRRFVALGLVEAERDGSGGLVFEPTAPAVLARVQRLRTGLCLNYASIGLVLDLLDRISMLEAALRRAGTRSETPPWT
;
A
#
# COMPACT_ATOMS: atom_id res chain seq x y z
N MET A 1 32.15 -3.41 -20.40
CA MET A 1 31.84 -4.74 -19.85
C MET A 1 30.51 -4.69 -19.15
N SER A 2 29.55 -5.45 -19.61
CA SER A 2 28.19 -5.40 -19.04
C SER A 2 28.15 -6.13 -17.68
N ASP A 3 27.44 -5.53 -16.76
CA ASP A 3 27.23 -6.12 -15.46
C ASP A 3 26.20 -7.26 -15.60
N PRO A 4 26.58 -8.52 -15.31
CA PRO A 4 25.64 -9.62 -15.41
C PRO A 4 24.41 -9.46 -14.52
N ARG A 5 24.54 -8.72 -13.43
CA ARG A 5 23.41 -8.42 -12.54
C ARG A 5 22.42 -7.46 -13.18
N ALA A 6 22.92 -6.48 -13.91
CA ALA A 6 22.07 -5.54 -14.65
C ALA A 6 21.34 -6.26 -15.78
N GLU A 7 22.01 -7.15 -16.48
CA GLU A 7 21.40 -7.95 -17.54
C GLU A 7 20.32 -8.86 -17.00
N ALA A 8 20.58 -9.52 -15.88
CA ALA A 8 19.59 -10.39 -15.24
C ALA A 8 18.36 -9.60 -14.82
N ARG A 9 18.54 -8.40 -14.26
CA ARG A 9 17.43 -7.54 -13.88
C ARG A 9 16.64 -7.06 -15.09
N GLN A 10 17.33 -6.71 -16.15
CA GLN A 10 16.69 -6.26 -17.37
C GLN A 10 15.95 -7.39 -18.07
N ALA A 11 16.54 -8.57 -18.13
CA ALA A 11 15.90 -9.76 -18.68
C ALA A 11 14.63 -10.10 -17.89
N SER A 12 14.69 -10.02 -16.58
CA SER A 12 13.54 -10.25 -15.73
C SER A 12 12.39 -9.29 -16.03
N ARG A 13 12.67 -8.03 -16.29
CA ARG A 13 11.65 -7.06 -16.68
C ARG A 13 11.07 -7.32 -18.05
N LEU A 14 11.92 -7.68 -19.00
CA LEU A 14 11.51 -7.86 -20.39
C LEU A 14 10.73 -9.15 -20.61
N THR A 15 11.03 -10.17 -19.82
CA THR A 15 10.42 -11.49 -19.96
C THR A 15 9.18 -11.69 -19.15
N ALA A 16 8.60 -10.62 -18.61
CA ALA A 16 7.43 -10.76 -17.74
C ALA A 16 6.17 -10.28 -18.44
N PRO A 17 5.53 -11.10 -19.28
CA PRO A 17 4.21 -10.80 -19.84
C PRO A 17 3.17 -10.79 -18.72
N ALA A 18 1.97 -10.34 -19.04
CA ALA A 18 0.89 -10.22 -18.07
C ALA A 18 0.64 -11.50 -17.27
N SER A 19 0.69 -12.64 -17.94
CA SER A 19 0.48 -13.93 -17.30
C SER A 19 1.63 -14.33 -16.39
N ALA A 20 2.83 -13.89 -16.70
CA ALA A 20 4.02 -14.21 -15.92
C ALA A 20 4.30 -13.18 -14.84
N ARG A 21 3.47 -12.17 -14.72
CA ARG A 21 3.63 -11.13 -13.69
C ARG A 21 3.50 -11.66 -12.27
N VAL A 22 2.92 -12.82 -12.12
CA VAL A 22 2.95 -13.55 -10.86
C VAL A 22 4.38 -13.69 -10.36
N ARG A 23 5.35 -13.78 -11.25
CA ARG A 23 6.76 -13.84 -10.89
C ARG A 23 7.27 -12.55 -10.23
N TYR A 24 6.62 -11.42 -10.48
CA TYR A 24 7.00 -10.18 -9.82
C TYR A 24 6.78 -10.23 -8.33
N ALA A 25 5.84 -11.05 -7.89
CA ALA A 25 5.65 -11.28 -6.48
C ALA A 25 6.88 -11.94 -5.84
N ILE A 26 7.73 -12.57 -6.66
CA ILE A 26 8.96 -13.20 -6.19
C ILE A 26 10.11 -12.18 -6.13
N VAL A 27 10.03 -11.11 -6.93
CA VAL A 27 11.01 -10.04 -6.85
C VAL A 27 10.77 -9.29 -5.53
N PRO A 28 11.79 -9.22 -4.66
CA PRO A 28 11.60 -8.56 -3.37
C PRO A 28 11.19 -7.11 -3.58
N VAL A 29 9.98 -6.77 -3.18
CA VAL A 29 9.59 -5.38 -3.06
C VAL A 29 10.36 -4.82 -1.89
N PRO A 30 11.07 -3.67 -2.06
CA PRO A 30 11.79 -3.06 -0.96
C PRO A 30 10.82 -2.79 0.20
N ARG A 31 11.07 -3.45 1.32
CA ARG A 31 10.28 -3.22 2.52
C ARG A 31 11.00 -2.21 3.40
N LEU A 32 10.24 -1.42 4.10
CA LEU A 32 10.76 -0.37 4.95
C LEU A 32 10.82 -0.86 6.39
N SER A 33 11.91 -0.54 7.07
CA SER A 33 12.02 -0.78 8.51
C SER A 33 11.16 0.22 9.28
N LEU A 34 10.86 -0.11 10.52
CA LEU A 34 10.15 0.81 11.41
C LEU A 34 10.86 2.16 11.51
N GLN A 35 12.17 2.15 11.63
CA GLN A 35 12.94 3.39 11.75
C GLN A 35 12.86 4.24 10.47
N THR A 36 12.89 3.60 9.33
CA THR A 36 12.76 4.31 8.04
C THR A 36 11.37 4.91 7.91
N VAL A 37 10.33 4.16 8.24
CA VAL A 37 8.96 4.66 8.19
C VAL A 37 8.78 5.83 9.16
N ALA A 38 9.32 5.73 10.36
CA ALA A 38 9.27 6.81 11.34
C ALA A 38 9.93 8.08 10.81
N ARG A 39 11.09 7.93 10.20
CA ARG A 39 11.82 9.07 9.62
C ARG A 39 11.05 9.70 8.46
N LEU A 40 10.51 8.89 7.56
CA LEU A 40 9.80 9.38 6.38
C LEU A 40 8.45 10.02 6.72
N SER A 41 7.77 9.50 7.73
CA SER A 41 6.44 9.98 8.10
C SER A 41 6.47 11.06 9.18
N GLY A 42 7.58 11.20 9.89
CA GLY A 42 7.66 12.10 11.03
C GLY A 42 6.88 11.62 12.26
N VAL A 43 6.49 10.35 12.28
CA VAL A 43 5.72 9.75 13.38
C VAL A 43 6.66 8.94 14.26
N HIS A 44 6.51 9.10 15.57
CA HIS A 44 7.34 8.37 16.51
C HIS A 44 7.15 6.86 16.37
N PRO A 45 8.22 6.05 16.45
CA PRO A 45 8.11 4.60 16.26
C PRO A 45 7.11 3.91 17.21
N ASP A 46 7.00 4.36 18.44
CA ASP A 46 6.05 3.79 19.39
C ASP A 46 4.60 4.04 18.97
N LEU A 47 4.33 5.20 18.39
CA LEU A 47 3.01 5.52 17.86
C LEU A 47 2.71 4.67 16.62
N ILE A 48 3.71 4.41 15.79
CA ILE A 48 3.54 3.51 14.63
C ILE A 48 3.20 2.10 15.10
N ARG A 49 3.88 1.60 16.13
CA ARG A 49 3.55 0.29 16.71
C ARG A 49 2.11 0.24 17.19
N ARG A 50 1.65 1.31 17.80
CA ARG A 50 0.26 1.42 18.23
C ARG A 50 -0.69 1.41 17.06
N PHE A 51 -0.37 2.09 15.97
CA PHE A 51 -1.19 2.08 14.75
C PHE A 51 -1.25 0.68 14.15
N VAL A 52 -0.16 -0.06 14.16
CA VAL A 52 -0.15 -1.47 13.73
C VAL A 52 -1.08 -2.29 14.60
N ALA A 53 -1.01 -2.13 15.91
CA ALA A 53 -1.87 -2.85 16.85
C ALA A 53 -3.35 -2.53 16.65
N LEU A 54 -3.68 -1.30 16.24
CA LEU A 54 -5.04 -0.87 15.96
C LEU A 54 -5.52 -1.23 14.54
N GLY A 55 -4.65 -1.81 13.72
CA GLY A 55 -5.00 -2.17 12.34
C GLY A 55 -5.03 -0.99 11.37
N LEU A 56 -4.48 0.16 11.74
CA LEU A 56 -4.46 1.35 10.89
C LEU A 56 -3.39 1.31 9.81
N VAL A 57 -2.33 0.57 10.03
CA VAL A 57 -1.25 0.34 9.08
C VAL A 57 -0.82 -1.11 9.17
N GLU A 58 -0.57 -1.71 8.03
CA GLU A 58 -0.15 -3.10 7.97
C GLU A 58 1.37 -3.21 8.11
N ALA A 59 1.79 -4.21 8.85
CA ALA A 59 3.20 -4.54 9.02
C ALA A 59 3.36 -6.04 9.16
N GLU A 60 4.51 -6.53 8.77
CA GLU A 60 4.89 -7.93 8.96
C GLU A 60 6.13 -7.99 9.83
N ARG A 61 6.37 -9.15 10.43
CA ARG A 61 7.62 -9.38 11.15
C ARG A 61 8.61 -10.06 10.22
N ASP A 62 9.82 -9.54 10.20
CA ASP A 62 10.91 -10.18 9.47
C ASP A 62 11.49 -11.35 10.29
N GLY A 63 12.52 -11.99 9.74
CA GLY A 63 13.18 -13.11 10.41
C GLY A 63 13.85 -12.77 11.73
N SER A 64 14.13 -11.49 11.98
CA SER A 64 14.72 -11.02 13.23
C SER A 64 13.67 -10.59 14.24
N GLY A 65 12.38 -10.64 13.88
CA GLY A 65 11.30 -10.18 14.74
C GLY A 65 11.00 -8.70 14.64
N GLY A 66 11.72 -7.95 13.80
CA GLY A 66 11.46 -6.54 13.56
C GLY A 66 10.25 -6.33 12.65
N LEU A 67 9.63 -5.17 12.78
CA LEU A 67 8.51 -4.82 11.89
C LEU A 67 9.04 -4.31 10.55
N VAL A 68 8.43 -4.78 9.48
CA VAL A 68 8.68 -4.32 8.13
C VAL A 68 7.38 -3.89 7.50
N PHE A 69 7.46 -2.85 6.69
CA PHE A 69 6.31 -2.16 6.12
C PHE A 69 6.42 -2.09 4.60
N GLU A 70 5.29 -2.00 3.95
CA GLU A 70 5.27 -1.71 2.53
C GLU A 70 5.70 -0.27 2.27
N PRO A 71 6.19 0.02 1.05
CA PRO A 71 6.60 1.38 0.70
C PRO A 71 5.49 2.42 0.82
N THR A 72 4.24 2.00 0.80
CA THR A 72 3.08 2.88 0.96
C THR A 72 2.80 3.29 2.40
N ALA A 73 3.44 2.67 3.38
CA ALA A 73 3.16 2.92 4.80
C ALA A 73 3.31 4.40 5.20
N PRO A 74 4.34 5.15 4.77
CA PRO A 74 4.40 6.57 5.12
C PRO A 74 3.21 7.38 4.63
N ALA A 75 2.69 7.06 3.44
CA ALA A 75 1.50 7.73 2.91
C ALA A 75 0.25 7.40 3.73
N VAL A 76 0.11 6.14 4.15
CA VAL A 76 -0.99 5.71 5.01
C VAL A 76 -0.93 6.44 6.35
N LEU A 77 0.25 6.54 6.95
CA LEU A 77 0.43 7.24 8.22
C LEU A 77 0.11 8.74 8.11
N ALA A 78 0.52 9.36 7.01
CA ALA A 78 0.17 10.76 6.75
C ALA A 78 -1.35 10.94 6.65
N ARG A 79 -2.03 9.99 6.02
CA ARG A 79 -3.49 10.00 5.90
C ARG A 79 -4.17 9.85 7.25
N VAL A 80 -3.68 8.94 8.09
CA VAL A 80 -4.17 8.76 9.46
C VAL A 80 -4.04 10.06 10.25
N GLN A 81 -2.90 10.71 10.16
CA GLN A 81 -2.67 11.97 10.88
C GLN A 81 -3.59 13.09 10.38
N ARG A 82 -3.81 13.18 9.08
CA ARG A 82 -4.72 14.18 8.52
C ARG A 82 -6.15 13.96 9.00
N LEU A 83 -6.62 12.72 9.04
CA LEU A 83 -7.97 12.40 9.50
C LEU A 83 -8.12 12.72 10.98
N ARG A 84 -7.12 12.41 11.78
CA ARG A 84 -7.16 12.70 13.20
C ARG A 84 -7.17 14.19 13.47
N THR A 85 -6.29 14.94 12.82
CA THR A 85 -6.14 16.37 13.06
C THR A 85 -7.28 17.17 12.42
N GLY A 86 -7.62 16.84 11.17
CA GLY A 86 -8.59 17.60 10.41
C GLY A 86 -10.03 17.36 10.81
N LEU A 87 -10.36 16.14 11.23
CA LEU A 87 -11.73 15.75 11.55
C LEU A 87 -11.93 15.44 13.03
N CYS A 88 -10.90 15.60 13.84
CA CYS A 88 -10.95 15.30 15.28
C CYS A 88 -11.45 13.88 15.59
N LEU A 89 -11.13 12.92 14.69
CA LEU A 89 -11.52 11.53 14.86
C LEU A 89 -10.58 10.82 15.85
N ASN A 90 -11.11 9.91 16.65
CA ASN A 90 -10.27 9.03 17.42
C ASN A 90 -9.71 7.91 16.52
N TYR A 91 -8.71 7.18 16.99
CA TYR A 91 -8.04 6.17 16.17
C TYR A 91 -8.95 5.01 15.79
N ALA A 92 -9.90 4.64 16.63
CA ALA A 92 -10.86 3.58 16.31
C ALA A 92 -11.77 4.00 15.15
N SER A 93 -12.27 5.22 15.18
CA SER A 93 -13.09 5.78 14.09
C SER A 93 -12.29 5.94 12.80
N ILE A 94 -11.01 6.27 12.89
CA ILE A 94 -10.14 6.40 11.72
C ILE A 94 -10.04 5.06 10.98
N GLY A 95 -9.91 3.96 11.69
CA GLY A 95 -9.90 2.63 11.06
C GLY A 95 -11.14 2.40 10.22
N LEU A 96 -12.30 2.71 10.76
CA LEU A 96 -13.56 2.57 10.03
C LEU A 96 -13.60 3.51 8.82
N VAL A 97 -13.16 4.75 8.96
CA VAL A 97 -13.13 5.72 7.86
C VAL A 97 -12.22 5.22 6.75
N LEU A 98 -11.05 4.70 7.08
CA LEU A 98 -10.12 4.16 6.08
C LEU A 98 -10.75 2.98 5.33
N ASP A 99 -11.40 2.08 6.03
CA ASP A 99 -12.09 0.95 5.41
C ASP A 99 -13.20 1.42 4.47
N LEU A 100 -13.97 2.41 4.89
CA LEU A 100 -15.04 2.98 4.05
C LEU A 100 -14.47 3.67 2.81
N LEU A 101 -13.37 4.39 2.94
CA LEU A 101 -12.72 5.04 1.79
C LEU A 101 -12.18 4.02 0.79
N ASP A 102 -11.60 2.93 1.28
CA ASP A 102 -11.14 1.85 0.42
C ASP A 102 -12.31 1.20 -0.31
N ARG A 103 -13.41 0.98 0.38
CA ARG A 103 -14.63 0.44 -0.22
C ARG A 103 -15.18 1.35 -1.31
N ILE A 104 -15.20 2.64 -1.06
CA ILE A 104 -15.63 3.64 -2.04
C ILE A 104 -14.73 3.57 -3.27
N SER A 105 -13.43 3.53 -3.10
CA SER A 105 -12.47 3.42 -4.20
C SER A 105 -12.69 2.17 -5.03
N MET A 106 -12.94 1.04 -4.38
CA MET A 106 -13.23 -0.22 -5.06
C MET A 106 -14.53 -0.14 -5.86
N LEU A 107 -15.58 0.44 -5.28
CA LEU A 107 -16.87 0.59 -5.93
C LEU A 107 -16.77 1.55 -7.12
N GLU A 108 -16.07 2.66 -6.98
CA GLU A 108 -15.84 3.60 -8.07
C GLU A 108 -15.07 2.94 -9.23
N ALA A 109 -14.05 2.15 -8.90
CA ALA A 109 -13.30 1.41 -9.91
C ALA A 109 -14.18 0.37 -10.63
N ALA A 110 -15.04 -0.32 -9.89
CA ALA A 110 -15.99 -1.27 -10.47
C ALA A 110 -16.98 -0.57 -11.40
N LEU A 111 -17.47 0.61 -11.01
CA LEU A 111 -18.39 1.40 -11.85
C LEU A 111 -17.70 1.87 -13.13
N ARG A 112 -16.46 2.32 -13.05
CA ARG A 112 -15.71 2.71 -14.24
C ARG A 112 -15.52 1.54 -15.19
N ARG A 113 -15.22 0.35 -14.67
CA ARG A 113 -15.09 -0.86 -15.49
C ARG A 113 -16.42 -1.26 -16.13
N ALA A 114 -17.52 -1.16 -15.39
CA ALA A 114 -18.86 -1.43 -15.91
C ALA A 114 -19.26 -0.40 -16.97
N GLY A 115 -18.92 0.87 -16.76
CA GLY A 115 -19.17 1.94 -17.71
C GLY A 115 -18.43 1.75 -19.03
N THR A 116 -17.22 1.25 -19.00
CA THR A 116 -16.46 0.98 -20.21
C THR A 116 -16.94 -0.26 -20.97
N ARG A 117 -17.65 -1.17 -20.29
CA ARG A 117 -18.23 -2.35 -20.94
C ARG A 117 -19.58 -2.06 -21.57
N SER A 118 -20.31 -1.10 -21.06
CA SER A 118 -21.65 -0.76 -21.52
C SER A 118 -21.54 0.43 -22.47
N GLU A 119 -21.50 0.16 -23.77
CA GLU A 119 -21.48 1.20 -24.78
C GLU A 119 -22.85 1.87 -24.95
N THR A 120 -23.91 1.18 -24.59
CA THR A 120 -25.28 1.68 -24.68
C THR A 120 -25.87 1.80 -23.28
N PRO A 121 -26.26 3.02 -22.88
CA PRO A 121 -26.99 3.18 -21.62
C PRO A 121 -28.34 2.44 -21.69
N PRO A 122 -28.81 1.88 -20.59
CA PRO A 122 -30.05 1.11 -20.60
C PRO A 122 -31.31 1.95 -20.93
N TRP A 123 -31.18 3.26 -20.90
CA TRP A 123 -32.30 4.17 -21.21
C TRP A 123 -32.31 4.67 -22.64
N THR A 124 -31.42 4.22 -23.50
CA THR A 124 -31.43 4.54 -24.93
C THR A 124 -31.99 3.40 -25.84
#